data_2a1538dd546eee485c54bbf9c1b113ff
#
_entry.id   2a1538dd546eee485c54bbf9c1b113ff
#
_cell.length_a   1.000
_cell.length_b   1.000
_cell.length_c   1.000
_cell.angle_alpha   90.00
_cell.angle_beta   90.00
_cell.angle_gamma   90.00
#
_symmetry.space_group_name_H-M   'P 1'
#
loop_
_entity.id
_entity.type
_entity.pdbx_description
1 polymer ?
#
loop_
_entity_poly.entity_id
_entity_poly.type
_entity_poly.pdbx_seq_one_letter_code
_entity_poly.pdbx_strand_id
1 'polypeptide(L)'
;AVAAGGYYGTYVDTDNQARNEFEMIRRYRDMALHPEVDSAVDEVVNEFVVSDSHDTPVEVNLDNLDAGMSIKRKIRDEFEYIKRLLNFDNRAHEIVRSWYIDGRLFYHKVIDLDNPKKGITELRYIDPMKIKKVRQKIDNKKNMDSLQRQAMKGTALEYEYGTFVDYYLYNPKGFYKGGVLGPIGDMSLSQGVKMAIDSITFCPSGLQDLNKRMTLGFLHKAIKALNQLRMIEDSLVIYRLSR
;
A
#
# COMPACT_ATOMS: atom_id res chain seq x y z
N ALA A 1 12.18 23.54 8.43
CA ALA A 1 10.86 23.06 7.98
C ALA A 1 10.66 21.68 8.60
N VAL A 2 9.97 21.64 9.74
CA VAL A 2 9.55 20.38 10.35
C VAL A 2 8.52 19.81 9.38
N ALA A 3 8.90 18.78 8.62
CA ALA A 3 7.93 17.94 8.00
C ALA A 3 7.08 17.41 9.15
N ALA A 4 5.84 17.88 9.27
CA ALA A 4 4.84 17.18 10.02
C ALA A 4 4.62 15.88 9.25
N GLY A 5 5.57 14.96 9.43
CA GLY A 5 5.46 13.60 9.01
C GLY A 5 4.27 13.07 9.77
N GLY A 6 3.09 13.20 9.15
CA GLY A 6 1.94 12.50 9.64
C GLY A 6 2.37 11.06 9.71
N TYR A 7 2.55 10.57 10.92
CA TYR A 7 2.66 9.16 11.19
C TYR A 7 1.38 8.54 10.65
N TYR A 8 1.43 8.09 9.41
CA TYR A 8 0.41 7.21 8.89
C TYR A 8 0.57 5.90 9.66
N GLY A 9 -0.21 5.80 10.73
CA GLY A 9 -0.49 4.57 11.42
C GLY A 9 0.58 4.05 12.37
N THR A 10 0.56 4.58 13.59
CA THR A 10 0.85 3.73 14.75
C THR A 10 -0.44 3.00 15.10
N TYR A 11 -0.43 1.70 14.96
CA TYR A 11 -1.52 0.84 15.40
C TYR A 11 -1.14 0.22 16.75
N VAL A 12 -2.08 0.25 17.70
CA VAL A 12 -1.94 -0.48 18.96
C VAL A 12 -2.49 -1.88 18.73
N ASP A 13 -1.58 -2.85 18.66
CA ASP A 13 -1.95 -4.26 18.58
C ASP A 13 -2.56 -4.72 19.92
N THR A 14 -3.28 -5.84 19.93
CA THR A 14 -3.83 -6.49 21.13
C THR A 14 -2.79 -6.73 22.24
N ASP A 15 -1.51 -6.68 21.90
CA ASP A 15 -0.38 -6.75 22.85
C ASP A 15 0.09 -5.37 23.34
N ASN A 16 -0.70 -4.30 23.16
CA ASN A 16 -0.41 -2.92 23.58
C ASN A 16 0.88 -2.29 22.99
N GLN A 17 1.42 -2.82 21.91
CA GLN A 17 2.56 -2.23 21.21
C GLN A 17 2.09 -1.41 20.01
N ALA A 18 2.44 -0.13 19.98
CA ALA A 18 2.25 0.73 18.83
C ALA A 18 3.14 0.24 17.68
N ARG A 19 2.55 -0.19 16.57
CA ARG A 19 3.29 -0.73 15.43
C ARG A 19 3.17 0.16 14.21
N ASN A 20 4.27 0.24 13.49
CA ASN A 20 4.34 0.95 12.22
C ASN A 20 3.76 0.07 11.09
N GLU A 21 3.24 0.69 10.03
CA GLU A 21 2.69 0.05 8.84
C GLU A 21 3.67 -0.98 8.22
N PHE A 22 4.96 -0.67 8.17
CA PHE A 22 6.00 -1.57 7.65
C PHE A 22 6.20 -2.82 8.51
N GLU A 23 6.10 -2.68 9.84
CA GLU A 23 6.15 -3.83 10.76
C GLU A 23 4.95 -4.74 10.57
N MET A 24 3.77 -4.17 10.32
CA MET A 24 2.57 -4.96 10.07
C MET A 24 2.70 -5.78 8.78
N ILE A 25 3.18 -5.17 7.69
CA ILE A 25 3.42 -5.89 6.43
C ILE A 25 4.42 -7.03 6.64
N ARG A 26 5.52 -6.76 7.33
CA ARG A 26 6.51 -7.80 7.65
C ARG A 26 5.88 -8.94 8.43
N ARG A 27 5.09 -8.61 9.45
CA ARG A 27 4.39 -9.62 10.26
C ARG A 27 3.43 -10.46 9.43
N TYR A 28 2.68 -9.87 8.50
CA TYR A 28 1.82 -10.63 7.60
C TYR A 28 2.62 -11.58 6.70
N ARG A 29 3.75 -11.13 6.17
CA ARG A 29 4.65 -11.97 5.37
C ARG A 29 5.25 -13.10 6.20
N ASP A 30 5.67 -12.83 7.43
CA ASP A 30 6.16 -13.86 8.36
C ASP A 30 5.06 -14.88 8.73
N MET A 31 3.82 -14.42 8.87
CA MET A 31 2.65 -15.31 9.09
C MET A 31 2.36 -16.18 7.88
N ALA A 32 2.47 -15.63 6.68
CA ALA A 32 2.21 -16.35 5.44
C ALA A 32 3.24 -17.47 5.15
N LEU A 33 4.36 -17.53 5.89
CA LEU A 33 5.32 -18.63 5.83
C LEU A 33 4.89 -19.85 6.66
N HIS A 34 3.87 -19.72 7.50
CA HIS A 34 3.31 -20.85 8.23
C HIS A 34 2.54 -21.78 7.29
N PRO A 35 2.77 -23.11 7.33
CA PRO A 35 2.16 -24.05 6.40
C PRO A 35 0.62 -23.99 6.37
N GLU A 36 -0.02 -23.83 7.54
CA GLU A 36 -1.47 -23.74 7.66
C GLU A 36 -2.00 -22.44 7.03
N VAL A 37 -1.29 -21.32 7.23
CA VAL A 37 -1.67 -20.03 6.65
C VAL A 37 -1.39 -20.01 5.17
N ASP A 38 -0.26 -20.57 4.76
CA ASP A 38 0.14 -20.67 3.36
C ASP A 38 -0.89 -21.45 2.54
N SER A 39 -1.27 -22.63 3.03
CA SER A 39 -2.31 -23.45 2.39
C SER A 39 -3.66 -22.74 2.31
N ALA A 40 -4.07 -22.06 3.37
CA ALA A 40 -5.33 -21.30 3.39
C ALA A 40 -5.29 -20.09 2.44
N VAL A 41 -4.16 -19.41 2.33
CA VAL A 41 -3.97 -18.29 1.39
C VAL A 41 -4.02 -18.80 -0.04
N ASP A 42 -3.35 -19.91 -0.33
CA ASP A 42 -3.36 -20.51 -1.67
C ASP A 42 -4.75 -20.99 -2.09
N GLU A 43 -5.52 -21.57 -1.18
CA GLU A 43 -6.91 -21.95 -1.44
C GLU A 43 -7.75 -20.72 -1.82
N VAL A 44 -7.69 -19.65 -1.03
CA VAL A 44 -8.40 -18.38 -1.33
C VAL A 44 -7.96 -17.78 -2.66
N VAL A 45 -6.65 -17.77 -2.94
CA VAL A 45 -6.11 -17.21 -4.18
C VAL A 45 -6.53 -18.05 -5.38
N ASN A 46 -6.53 -19.38 -5.25
CA ASN A 46 -6.98 -20.28 -6.31
C ASN A 46 -8.47 -20.08 -6.62
N GLU A 47 -9.31 -19.92 -5.59
CA GLU A 47 -10.73 -19.60 -5.81
C GLU A 47 -10.95 -18.22 -6.44
N PHE A 48 -10.09 -17.25 -6.11
CA PHE A 48 -10.17 -15.89 -6.65
C PHE A 48 -9.72 -15.81 -8.11
N VAL A 49 -8.72 -16.60 -8.50
CA VAL A 49 -8.11 -16.62 -9.85
C VAL A 49 -8.57 -17.84 -10.63
N VAL A 50 -9.85 -18.20 -10.52
CA VAL A 50 -10.40 -19.30 -11.34
C VAL A 50 -10.42 -18.84 -12.80
N SER A 51 -9.72 -19.56 -13.65
CA SER A 51 -9.87 -19.48 -15.10
C SER A 51 -10.30 -20.81 -15.63
N ASP A 52 -11.44 -20.86 -16.27
CA ASP A 52 -11.84 -22.03 -17.05
C ASP A 52 -11.26 -21.93 -18.48
N SER A 53 -11.26 -23.02 -19.21
CA SER A 53 -10.71 -23.09 -20.58
C SER A 53 -11.33 -22.10 -21.55
N HIS A 54 -12.48 -21.50 -21.20
CA HIS A 54 -13.24 -20.56 -22.03
C HIS A 54 -13.35 -19.16 -21.42
N ASP A 55 -13.07 -18.98 -20.14
CA ASP A 55 -13.25 -17.70 -19.44
C ASP A 55 -11.92 -17.15 -18.93
N THR A 56 -11.73 -15.84 -19.15
CA THR A 56 -10.61 -15.12 -18.56
C THR A 56 -10.92 -14.78 -17.11
N PRO A 57 -9.92 -14.80 -16.19
CA PRO A 57 -10.17 -14.56 -14.76
C PRO A 57 -10.74 -13.17 -14.44
N VAL A 58 -10.67 -12.23 -15.37
CA VAL A 58 -11.18 -10.86 -15.21
C VAL A 58 -11.78 -10.36 -16.50
N GLU A 59 -13.02 -9.89 -16.44
CA GLU A 59 -13.74 -9.30 -17.54
C GLU A 59 -14.30 -7.92 -17.19
N VAL A 60 -14.47 -7.08 -18.24
CA VAL A 60 -15.19 -5.81 -18.12
C VAL A 60 -16.63 -5.99 -18.57
N ASN A 61 -17.56 -5.91 -17.63
CA ASN A 61 -18.98 -5.85 -17.94
C ASN A 61 -19.39 -4.40 -18.23
N LEU A 62 -19.87 -4.15 -19.46
CA LEU A 62 -20.31 -2.84 -19.95
C LEU A 62 -21.82 -2.80 -20.23
N ASP A 63 -22.58 -3.78 -19.76
CA ASP A 63 -24.01 -3.91 -20.10
C ASP A 63 -24.81 -2.72 -19.53
N ASN A 64 -24.49 -2.29 -18.33
CA ASN A 64 -25.17 -1.18 -17.65
C ASN A 64 -24.65 0.21 -18.08
N LEU A 65 -23.67 0.29 -18.97
CA LEU A 65 -23.14 1.56 -19.46
C LEU A 65 -24.00 2.06 -20.61
N ASP A 66 -24.64 3.20 -20.44
CA ASP A 66 -25.40 3.88 -21.50
C ASP A 66 -24.43 4.66 -22.42
N ALA A 67 -23.75 3.93 -23.29
CA ALA A 67 -22.79 4.47 -24.25
C ALA A 67 -22.88 3.73 -25.58
N GLY A 68 -22.52 4.43 -26.64
CA GLY A 68 -22.49 3.85 -28.02
C GLY A 68 -21.48 2.68 -28.13
N MET A 69 -21.76 1.73 -29.03
CA MET A 69 -20.92 0.52 -29.21
C MET A 69 -19.44 0.83 -29.49
N SER A 70 -19.15 1.95 -30.17
CA SER A 70 -17.78 2.37 -30.47
C SER A 70 -16.99 2.74 -29.19
N ILE A 71 -17.67 3.35 -28.21
CA ILE A 71 -17.07 3.70 -26.91
C ILE A 71 -16.86 2.43 -26.09
N LYS A 72 -17.85 1.55 -26.02
CA LYS A 72 -17.74 0.26 -25.32
C LYS A 72 -16.57 -0.57 -25.85
N ARG A 73 -16.37 -0.58 -27.17
CA ARG A 73 -15.24 -1.28 -27.80
C ARG A 73 -13.90 -0.68 -27.37
N LYS A 74 -13.75 0.65 -27.40
CA LYS A 74 -12.53 1.32 -26.95
C LYS A 74 -12.21 1.01 -25.49
N ILE A 75 -13.21 0.97 -24.61
CA ILE A 75 -13.01 0.63 -23.21
C ILE A 75 -12.49 -0.81 -23.06
N ARG A 76 -13.04 -1.76 -23.83
CA ARG A 76 -12.54 -3.14 -23.83
C ARG A 76 -11.10 -3.23 -24.35
N ASP A 77 -10.79 -2.54 -25.42
CA ASP A 77 -9.45 -2.53 -26.02
C ASP A 77 -8.41 -1.96 -25.04
N GLU A 78 -8.73 -0.87 -24.31
CA GLU A 78 -7.87 -0.30 -23.28
C GLU A 78 -7.73 -1.21 -22.05
N PHE A 79 -8.79 -1.88 -21.64
CA PHE A 79 -8.74 -2.84 -20.56
C PHE A 79 -7.83 -4.03 -20.89
N GLU A 80 -7.96 -4.60 -22.08
CA GLU A 80 -7.09 -5.67 -22.55
C GLU A 80 -5.63 -5.21 -22.68
N TYR A 81 -5.41 -3.94 -23.03
CA TYR A 81 -4.07 -3.37 -23.06
C TYR A 81 -3.45 -3.31 -21.66
N ILE A 82 -4.20 -2.82 -20.65
CA ILE A 82 -3.74 -2.76 -19.25
C ILE A 82 -3.49 -4.17 -18.71
N LYS A 83 -4.38 -5.13 -19.01
CA LYS A 83 -4.22 -6.53 -18.61
C LYS A 83 -2.92 -7.14 -19.14
N ARG A 84 -2.57 -6.84 -20.40
CA ARG A 84 -1.30 -7.24 -21.01
C ARG A 84 -0.09 -6.56 -20.37
N LEU A 85 -0.17 -5.26 -20.02
CA LEU A 85 0.91 -4.56 -19.31
C LEU A 85 1.21 -5.17 -17.94
N LEU A 86 0.18 -5.65 -17.25
CA LEU A 86 0.32 -6.38 -15.97
C LEU A 86 0.81 -7.82 -16.18
N ASN A 87 0.75 -8.33 -17.41
CA ASN A 87 0.90 -9.76 -17.71
C ASN A 87 -0.01 -10.61 -16.79
N PHE A 88 -1.27 -10.14 -16.67
CA PHE A 88 -2.19 -10.64 -15.64
C PHE A 88 -2.50 -12.12 -15.83
N ASP A 89 -2.65 -12.59 -17.06
CA ASP A 89 -3.00 -13.99 -17.35
C ASP A 89 -1.96 -14.99 -16.80
N ASN A 90 -0.67 -14.58 -16.74
CA ASN A 90 0.40 -15.43 -16.21
C ASN A 90 0.72 -15.15 -14.74
N ARG A 91 0.45 -13.92 -14.27
CA ARG A 91 0.87 -13.46 -12.94
C ARG A 91 -0.29 -13.19 -11.99
N ALA A 92 -1.52 -13.52 -12.38
CA ALA A 92 -2.70 -13.26 -11.57
C ALA A 92 -2.56 -13.83 -10.15
N HIS A 93 -2.12 -15.07 -10.03
CA HIS A 93 -1.92 -15.75 -8.75
C HIS A 93 -0.91 -14.99 -7.86
N GLU A 94 0.25 -14.60 -8.40
CA GLU A 94 1.27 -13.84 -7.68
C GLU A 94 0.75 -12.47 -7.23
N ILE A 95 0.05 -11.75 -8.11
CA ILE A 95 -0.51 -10.42 -7.85
C ILE A 95 -1.56 -10.49 -6.74
N VAL A 96 -2.51 -11.42 -6.86
CA VAL A 96 -3.60 -11.57 -5.88
C VAL A 96 -3.06 -12.04 -4.53
N ARG A 97 -2.12 -13.00 -4.53
CA ARG A 97 -1.47 -13.47 -3.31
C ARG A 97 -0.75 -12.32 -2.58
N SER A 98 0.04 -11.53 -3.30
CA SER A 98 0.73 -10.36 -2.73
C SER A 98 -0.25 -9.32 -2.17
N TRP A 99 -1.34 -9.07 -2.89
CA TRP A 99 -2.40 -8.17 -2.43
C TRP A 99 -3.11 -8.69 -1.18
N TYR A 100 -3.40 -9.98 -1.14
CA TYR A 100 -4.07 -10.60 0.00
C TYR A 100 -3.21 -10.57 1.27
N ILE A 101 -1.92 -10.87 1.16
CA ILE A 101 -0.97 -10.87 2.27
C ILE A 101 -0.68 -9.44 2.73
N ASP A 102 -0.19 -8.57 1.84
CA ASP A 102 0.26 -7.22 2.19
C ASP A 102 -0.90 -6.24 2.42
N GLY A 103 -2.10 -6.56 1.91
CA GLY A 103 -3.28 -5.71 1.96
C GLY A 103 -3.20 -4.51 1.03
N ARG A 104 -2.22 -4.45 0.15
CA ARG A 104 -2.00 -3.33 -0.77
C ARG A 104 -1.06 -3.68 -1.91
N LEU A 105 -1.28 -3.00 -3.05
CA LEU A 105 -0.37 -3.05 -4.19
C LEU A 105 -0.03 -1.63 -4.63
N PHE A 106 1.19 -1.46 -5.10
CA PHE A 106 1.66 -0.23 -5.71
C PHE A 106 2.26 -0.52 -7.07
N TYR A 107 1.84 0.26 -8.06
CA TYR A 107 2.42 0.23 -9.41
C TYR A 107 2.83 1.63 -9.83
N HIS A 108 4.04 1.76 -10.35
CA HIS A 108 4.50 2.97 -11.00
C HIS A 108 4.10 2.92 -12.46
N LYS A 109 3.36 3.95 -12.88
CA LYS A 109 2.95 4.16 -14.28
C LYS A 109 4.09 4.85 -15.01
N VAL A 110 4.73 4.14 -15.92
CA VAL A 110 5.76 4.71 -16.78
C VAL A 110 5.11 5.23 -18.05
N ILE A 111 5.41 6.50 -18.39
CA ILE A 111 4.90 7.20 -19.56
C ILE A 111 6.10 7.62 -20.39
N ASP A 112 5.98 7.50 -21.70
CA ASP A 112 6.98 8.01 -22.64
C ASP A 112 6.93 9.55 -22.67
N LEU A 113 8.02 10.19 -22.25
CA LEU A 113 8.12 11.66 -22.17
C LEU A 113 8.14 12.31 -23.55
N ASP A 114 8.67 11.61 -24.56
CA ASP A 114 8.73 12.11 -25.93
C ASP A 114 7.35 12.02 -26.63
N ASN A 115 6.55 11.02 -26.25
CA ASN A 115 5.24 10.79 -26.83
C ASN A 115 4.16 10.51 -25.74
N PRO A 116 3.79 11.50 -24.90
CA PRO A 116 2.86 11.28 -23.81
C PRO A 116 1.45 10.83 -24.25
N LYS A 117 1.11 11.04 -25.52
CA LYS A 117 -0.16 10.59 -26.11
C LYS A 117 -0.29 9.07 -26.24
N LYS A 118 0.81 8.33 -26.15
CA LYS A 118 0.78 6.86 -26.14
C LYS A 118 0.15 6.30 -24.86
N GLY A 119 0.03 7.12 -23.81
CA GLY A 119 -0.46 6.67 -22.52
C GLY A 119 0.59 5.93 -21.69
N ILE A 120 0.14 4.94 -20.90
CA ILE A 120 1.02 4.16 -20.02
C ILE A 120 1.74 3.11 -20.87
N THR A 121 3.08 3.13 -20.85
CA THR A 121 3.91 2.16 -21.60
C THR A 121 4.29 0.95 -20.77
N GLU A 122 4.40 1.12 -19.44
CA GLU A 122 4.81 0.05 -18.53
C GLU A 122 4.20 0.27 -17.15
N LEU A 123 3.87 -0.83 -16.46
CA LEU A 123 3.45 -0.86 -15.07
C LEU A 123 4.50 -1.60 -14.24
N ARG A 124 5.26 -0.85 -13.42
CA ARG A 124 6.30 -1.42 -12.55
C ARG A 124 5.75 -1.64 -11.15
N TYR A 125 5.77 -2.88 -10.70
CA TYR A 125 5.45 -3.21 -9.32
C TYR A 125 6.45 -2.58 -8.35
N ILE A 126 5.94 -1.99 -7.27
CA ILE A 126 6.75 -1.45 -6.18
C ILE A 126 6.39 -2.19 -4.88
N ASP A 127 7.40 -2.74 -4.22
CA ASP A 127 7.22 -3.37 -2.92
C ASP A 127 6.68 -2.35 -1.90
N PRO A 128 5.56 -2.64 -1.21
CA PRO A 128 5.00 -1.79 -0.16
C PRO A 128 6.00 -1.40 0.95
N MET A 129 7.05 -2.20 1.16
CA MET A 129 8.13 -1.88 2.11
C MET A 129 9.05 -0.75 1.64
N LYS A 130 9.02 -0.41 0.35
CA LYS A 130 9.91 0.57 -0.29
C LYS A 130 9.24 1.89 -0.64
N ILE A 131 7.94 2.01 -0.44
CA ILE A 131 7.17 3.19 -0.79
C ILE A 131 6.37 3.70 0.40
N LYS A 132 6.29 5.02 0.54
CA LYS A 132 5.52 5.68 1.60
C LYS A 132 4.83 6.92 1.06
N LYS A 133 3.55 7.09 1.38
CA LYS A 133 2.84 8.34 1.11
C LYS A 133 3.20 9.38 2.16
N VAL A 134 3.57 10.56 1.73
CA VAL A 134 3.95 11.69 2.61
C VAL A 134 3.08 12.89 2.28
N ARG A 135 2.55 13.52 3.33
CA ARG A 135 1.86 14.80 3.24
C ARG A 135 2.76 15.88 3.83
N GLN A 136 3.14 16.84 3.03
CA GLN A 136 3.99 17.95 3.44
C GLN A 136 3.19 19.23 3.44
N LYS A 137 3.23 19.97 4.55
CA LYS A 137 2.70 21.33 4.61
C LYS A 137 3.71 22.26 3.95
N ILE A 138 3.28 23.01 2.95
CA ILE A 138 4.08 24.06 2.35
C ILE A 138 3.80 25.34 3.12
N ASP A 139 4.82 25.86 3.78
CA ASP A 139 4.74 27.20 4.38
C ASP A 139 4.89 28.23 3.27
N ASN A 140 3.76 28.80 2.85
CA ASN A 140 3.72 29.92 1.89
C ASN A 140 4.35 31.22 2.47
N LYS A 141 4.86 31.17 3.70
CA LYS A 141 5.45 32.32 4.39
C LYS A 141 6.61 32.99 3.64
N LYS A 142 7.26 32.30 2.69
CA LYS A 142 8.37 32.88 1.93
C LYS A 142 7.96 33.93 0.90
N ASN A 143 6.70 33.91 0.46
CA ASN A 143 6.18 34.83 -0.57
C ASN A 143 5.22 35.87 -0.02
N MET A 144 5.01 35.94 1.28
CA MET A 144 4.14 36.94 1.91
C MET A 144 4.97 38.13 2.37
N ASP A 145 4.46 39.33 2.11
CA ASP A 145 5.02 40.58 2.65
C ASP A 145 5.02 40.60 4.16
N SER A 146 5.97 41.33 4.76
CA SER A 146 6.14 41.44 6.21
C SER A 146 4.89 41.94 6.95
N LEU A 147 4.11 42.77 6.30
CA LEU A 147 2.83 43.31 6.85
C LEU A 147 1.73 42.22 6.88
N GLN A 148 1.64 41.40 5.85
CA GLN A 148 0.69 40.28 5.82
C GLN A 148 1.03 39.21 6.85
N ARG A 149 2.35 38.95 7.10
CA ARG A 149 2.80 38.04 8.16
C ARG A 149 2.42 38.51 9.54
N GLN A 150 2.45 39.83 9.78
CA GLN A 150 2.12 40.41 11.07
C GLN A 150 0.61 40.41 11.34
N ALA A 151 -0.21 40.62 10.31
CA ALA A 151 -1.67 40.59 10.41
C ALA A 151 -2.23 39.16 10.66
N MET A 152 -1.52 38.13 10.25
CA MET A 152 -1.91 36.72 10.42
C MET A 152 -1.41 36.09 11.71
N LYS A 153 -0.51 36.75 12.42
CA LYS A 153 0.10 36.20 13.63
C LYS A 153 -0.96 36.11 14.76
N GLY A 154 -1.31 34.92 15.16
CA GLY A 154 -2.23 34.67 16.27
C GLY A 154 -3.71 34.57 15.90
N THR A 155 -4.06 34.62 14.61
CA THR A 155 -5.42 34.35 14.15
C THR A 155 -5.63 32.90 13.75
N ALA A 156 -6.86 32.39 13.91
CA ALA A 156 -7.25 31.05 13.47
C ALA A 156 -6.90 30.76 11.97
N LEU A 157 -6.80 31.82 11.17
CA LEU A 157 -6.40 31.81 9.77
C LEU A 157 -4.94 31.34 9.56
N GLU A 158 -4.06 31.45 10.55
CA GLU A 158 -2.68 30.94 10.46
C GLU A 158 -2.65 29.41 10.40
N TYR A 159 -3.65 28.74 10.94
CA TYR A 159 -3.79 27.28 10.93
C TYR A 159 -4.53 26.76 9.68
N GLU A 160 -5.36 27.58 9.06
CA GLU A 160 -6.26 27.18 7.97
C GLU A 160 -5.64 27.28 6.58
N TYR A 161 -4.64 28.13 6.38
CA TYR A 161 -4.01 28.39 5.06
C TYR A 161 -2.70 27.62 4.81
N GLY A 162 -2.57 26.41 5.31
CA GLY A 162 -1.48 25.52 4.92
C GLY A 162 -1.82 24.77 3.64
N THR A 163 -1.19 25.10 2.52
CA THR A 163 -1.26 24.26 1.33
C THR A 163 -0.53 22.95 1.62
N PHE A 164 -1.26 21.84 1.61
CA PHE A 164 -0.67 20.52 1.75
C PHE A 164 -0.39 19.93 0.37
N VAL A 165 0.79 19.37 0.20
CA VAL A 165 1.15 18.60 -0.98
C VAL A 165 1.41 17.17 -0.56
N ASP A 166 0.69 16.26 -1.19
CA ASP A 166 0.87 14.83 -1.04
C ASP A 166 1.81 14.33 -2.14
N TYR A 167 2.72 13.46 -1.79
CA TYR A 167 3.62 12.78 -2.73
C TYR A 167 4.00 11.40 -2.19
N TYR A 168 4.51 10.55 -3.05
CA TYR A 168 5.11 9.29 -2.63
C TYR A 168 6.63 9.45 -2.50
N LEU A 169 7.19 8.81 -1.49
CA LEU A 169 8.63 8.70 -1.31
C LEU A 169 9.03 7.25 -1.54
N TYR A 170 9.89 7.03 -2.51
CA TYR A 170 10.42 5.71 -2.84
C TYR A 170 11.86 5.57 -2.34
N ASN A 171 12.15 4.51 -1.58
CA ASN A 171 13.49 4.18 -1.12
C ASN A 171 13.84 2.74 -1.53
N PRO A 172 14.81 2.52 -2.44
CA PRO A 172 15.18 1.18 -2.89
C PRO A 172 15.68 0.26 -1.77
N LYS A 173 16.24 0.83 -0.69
CA LYS A 173 16.70 0.08 0.50
C LYS A 173 15.58 -0.23 1.50
N GLY A 174 14.34 0.27 1.26
CA GLY A 174 13.23 0.17 2.19
C GLY A 174 13.30 1.18 3.33
N PHE A 175 12.19 1.27 4.09
CA PHE A 175 12.06 2.14 5.27
C PHE A 175 12.21 1.38 6.58
N TYR A 176 12.29 0.05 6.51
CA TYR A 176 12.46 -0.78 7.68
C TYR A 176 13.95 -0.96 8.00
N LYS A 177 14.38 -0.47 9.15
CA LYS A 177 15.66 -0.83 9.77
C LYS A 177 15.36 -1.78 10.91
N GLY A 178 15.76 -3.04 10.79
CA GLY A 178 15.52 -4.08 11.78
C GLY A 178 16.07 -3.70 13.16
N GLY A 179 15.19 -3.71 14.16
CA GLY A 179 15.50 -3.97 15.56
C GLY A 179 16.09 -2.87 16.41
N VAL A 180 16.53 -1.75 15.91
CA VAL A 180 16.94 -0.61 16.71
C VAL A 180 16.05 0.57 16.34
N LEU A 181 15.16 0.95 17.24
CA LEU A 181 14.57 2.27 17.29
C LEU A 181 15.73 3.26 17.48
N GLY A 182 16.36 3.65 16.37
CA GLY A 182 17.12 4.87 16.35
C GLY A 182 16.17 6.01 16.74
N PRO A 183 16.64 7.07 17.40
CA PRO A 183 15.81 8.17 17.83
C PRO A 183 14.90 8.62 16.69
N ILE A 184 13.62 8.78 16.98
CA ILE A 184 12.49 9.04 16.07
C ILE A 184 12.74 10.27 15.14
N GLY A 185 13.83 11.00 15.33
CA GLY A 185 14.23 12.17 14.55
C GLY A 185 15.06 11.92 13.29
N ASP A 186 15.65 10.74 13.09
CA ASP A 186 16.68 10.51 12.07
C ASP A 186 16.27 9.59 10.91
N MET A 187 14.97 9.33 10.72
CA MET A 187 14.48 8.85 9.44
C MET A 187 14.56 10.01 8.44
N SER A 188 15.75 10.22 7.93
CA SER A 188 16.03 11.25 6.96
C SER A 188 15.09 11.07 5.76
N LEU A 189 14.07 11.92 5.70
CA LEU A 189 13.20 12.13 4.54
C LEU A 189 14.04 12.47 3.28
N SER A 190 15.35 12.65 3.44
CA SER A 190 16.31 12.99 2.41
C SER A 190 16.85 11.80 1.59
N GLN A 191 16.56 10.55 1.97
CA GLN A 191 17.13 9.35 1.30
C GLN A 191 16.15 8.64 0.36
N GLY A 192 15.19 9.32 -0.22
CA GLY A 192 14.27 8.71 -1.17
C GLY A 192 13.98 9.57 -2.38
N VAL A 193 13.54 8.96 -3.46
CA VAL A 193 13.07 9.63 -4.67
C VAL A 193 11.63 10.06 -4.46
N LYS A 194 11.36 11.36 -4.65
CA LYS A 194 9.99 11.87 -4.61
C LYS A 194 9.28 11.53 -5.91
N MET A 195 8.10 10.96 -5.81
CA MET A 195 7.25 10.59 -6.93
C MET A 195 5.90 11.31 -6.81
N ALA A 196 5.38 11.79 -7.93
CA ALA A 196 4.07 12.43 -7.97
C ALA A 196 2.97 11.41 -7.65
N ILE A 197 1.87 11.88 -7.04
CA ILE A 197 0.73 10.99 -6.74
C ILE A 197 0.20 10.35 -8.01
N ASP A 198 0.13 11.13 -9.09
CA ASP A 198 -0.43 10.67 -10.36
C ASP A 198 0.42 9.59 -11.03
N SER A 199 1.70 9.48 -10.68
CA SER A 199 2.59 8.45 -11.23
C SER A 199 2.43 7.08 -10.57
N ILE A 200 1.75 7.01 -9.44
CA ILE A 200 1.57 5.77 -8.67
C ILE A 200 0.11 5.35 -8.66
N THR A 201 -0.14 4.09 -8.97
CA THR A 201 -1.43 3.45 -8.72
C THR A 201 -1.36 2.71 -7.40
N PHE A 202 -2.32 2.97 -6.53
CA PHE A 202 -2.46 2.33 -5.23
C PHE A 202 -3.76 1.54 -5.16
N CYS A 203 -3.65 0.24 -4.89
CA CYS A 203 -4.78 -0.66 -4.74
C CYS A 203 -4.80 -1.22 -3.31
N PRO A 204 -5.63 -0.66 -2.40
CA PRO A 204 -5.75 -1.14 -1.03
C PRO A 204 -6.68 -2.36 -0.93
N SER A 205 -6.58 -3.10 0.17
CA SER A 205 -7.49 -4.20 0.52
C SER A 205 -8.92 -3.77 0.83
N GLY A 206 -9.12 -2.48 1.09
CA GLY A 206 -10.39 -1.95 1.61
C GLY A 206 -10.55 -2.08 3.13
N LEU A 207 -9.73 -2.87 3.80
CA LEU A 207 -9.74 -2.97 5.25
C LEU A 207 -8.95 -1.81 5.86
N GLN A 208 -9.57 -1.13 6.82
CA GLN A 208 -8.96 0.01 7.50
C GLN A 208 -8.97 -0.22 9.01
N ASP A 209 -8.00 0.39 9.69
CA ASP A 209 -8.00 0.49 11.14
C ASP A 209 -9.18 1.31 11.66
N LEU A 210 -9.55 1.12 12.93
CA LEU A 210 -10.62 1.86 13.61
C LEU A 210 -10.51 3.39 13.42
N ASN A 211 -9.29 3.91 13.38
CA ASN A 211 -9.02 5.33 13.17
C ASN A 211 -8.96 5.73 11.68
N LYS A 212 -9.22 4.81 10.74
CA LYS A 212 -9.11 5.00 9.28
C LYS A 212 -7.77 5.58 8.81
N ARG A 213 -6.71 5.32 9.58
CA ARG A 213 -5.37 5.86 9.30
C ARG A 213 -4.48 4.88 8.55
N MET A 214 -4.76 3.59 8.67
CA MET A 214 -3.91 2.53 8.16
C MET A 214 -4.71 1.51 7.37
N THR A 215 -4.17 1.06 6.24
CA THR A 215 -4.71 -0.07 5.49
C THR A 215 -4.23 -1.35 6.13
N LEU A 216 -5.14 -2.28 6.38
CA LEU A 216 -4.85 -3.58 6.99
C LEU A 216 -4.84 -4.68 5.92
N GLY A 217 -4.00 -5.69 6.10
CA GLY A 217 -4.04 -6.93 5.33
C GLY A 217 -5.17 -7.86 5.82
N PHE A 218 -5.57 -8.81 4.98
CA PHE A 218 -6.61 -9.79 5.37
C PHE A 218 -6.14 -10.69 6.52
N LEU A 219 -4.83 -10.99 6.58
CA LEU A 219 -4.23 -11.77 7.66
C LEU A 219 -4.25 -11.08 9.03
N HIS A 220 -4.59 -9.77 9.09
CA HIS A 220 -4.64 -9.05 10.36
C HIS A 220 -5.53 -9.72 11.40
N LYS A 221 -6.67 -10.23 10.97
CA LYS A 221 -7.63 -10.91 11.86
C LYS A 221 -7.12 -12.26 12.41
N ALA A 222 -6.19 -12.89 11.69
CA ALA A 222 -5.61 -14.17 12.06
C ALA A 222 -4.43 -14.07 13.03
N ILE A 223 -3.87 -12.88 13.28
CA ILE A 223 -2.68 -12.66 14.10
C ILE A 223 -2.79 -13.34 15.47
N LYS A 224 -3.89 -13.09 16.17
CA LYS A 224 -4.09 -13.61 17.53
C LYS A 224 -4.21 -15.14 17.54
N ALA A 225 -4.99 -15.70 16.61
CA ALA A 225 -5.20 -17.14 16.52
C ALA A 225 -3.91 -17.88 16.20
N LEU A 226 -3.11 -17.35 15.26
CA LEU A 226 -1.83 -17.93 14.88
C LEU A 226 -0.79 -17.87 16.01
N ASN A 227 -0.72 -16.75 16.74
CA ASN A 227 0.17 -16.66 17.89
C ASN A 227 -0.20 -17.69 18.98
N GLN A 228 -1.49 -17.90 19.22
CA GLN A 228 -1.96 -18.91 20.15
C GLN A 228 -1.61 -20.33 19.68
N LEU A 229 -1.77 -20.62 18.39
CA LEU A 229 -1.39 -21.90 17.81
C LEU A 229 0.10 -22.18 18.03
N ARG A 230 0.98 -21.24 17.71
CA ARG A 230 2.44 -21.35 17.93
C ARG A 230 2.77 -21.63 19.40
N MET A 231 2.13 -20.93 20.33
CA MET A 231 2.37 -21.18 21.77
C MET A 231 1.95 -22.59 22.19
N ILE A 232 0.87 -23.13 21.62
CA ILE A 232 0.43 -24.50 21.92
C ILE A 232 1.39 -25.52 21.32
N GLU A 233 1.85 -25.33 20.10
CA GLU A 233 2.85 -26.19 19.43
C GLU A 233 4.13 -26.23 20.23
N ASP A 234 4.70 -25.07 20.60
CA ASP A 234 5.92 -24.97 21.42
C ASP A 234 5.74 -25.67 22.77
N SER A 235 4.60 -25.46 23.44
CA SER A 235 4.28 -26.08 24.72
C SER A 235 4.18 -27.60 24.61
N LEU A 236 3.62 -28.10 23.53
CA LEU A 236 3.49 -29.54 23.26
C LEU A 236 4.84 -30.21 23.03
N VAL A 237 5.73 -29.53 22.30
CA VAL A 237 7.12 -29.99 22.10
C VAL A 237 7.86 -30.05 23.43
N ILE A 238 7.81 -28.98 24.23
CA ILE A 238 8.45 -28.95 25.56
C ILE A 238 7.91 -30.06 26.45
N TYR A 239 6.60 -30.26 26.49
CA TYR A 239 5.97 -31.32 27.28
C TYR A 239 6.46 -32.72 26.87
N ARG A 240 6.62 -32.97 25.56
CA ARG A 240 7.13 -34.26 25.05
C ARG A 240 8.61 -34.48 25.37
N LEU A 241 9.43 -33.42 25.34
CA LEU A 241 10.85 -33.51 25.66
C LEU A 241 11.13 -33.66 27.15
N SER A 242 10.22 -33.18 28.02
CA SER A 242 10.36 -33.27 29.48
C SER A 242 9.90 -34.59 30.07
N ARG A 243 9.38 -35.50 29.26
CA ARG A 243 8.91 -36.81 29.65
C ARG A 243 9.87 -37.90 29.23
#